data_6f20ac909d35c8e9c6cc7764052651d6
#
_entry.id   6f20ac909d35c8e9c6cc7764052651d6
#
_cell.length_a   1.000
_cell.length_b   1.000
_cell.length_c   1.000
_cell.angle_alpha   90.00
_cell.angle_beta   90.00
_cell.angle_gamma   90.00
#
_symmetry.space_group_name_H-M   'P 1'
#
loop_
_entity.id
_entity.type
_entity.pdbx_description
1 polymer ?
#
loop_
_entity_poly.entity_id
_entity_poly.type
_entity_poly.pdbx_seq_one_letter_code
_entity_poly.pdbx_strand_id
1 'polypeptide(L)'
;MNQPYSAKKVALVLSGGGARAAYQVGVLKAISELSYSHCANLFPIICGTSAGGLNAAGLACRADCLGEAVSQLEFVWSNFKTSQVYRTDWAGVLHCAARFLWTMAFGRLHKDRPVSLLDNSPLYFLLERE
;
A
#
# COMPACT_ATOMS: atom_id res chain seq x y z
N MET A 1 29.99 -30.87 17.90
CA MET A 1 29.31 -30.48 16.68
C MET A 1 28.53 -29.19 16.92
N ASN A 2 29.11 -28.04 16.59
CA ASN A 2 28.41 -26.77 16.72
C ASN A 2 27.43 -26.65 15.55
N GLN A 3 26.15 -26.78 15.81
CA GLN A 3 25.11 -26.36 14.87
C GLN A 3 25.32 -24.85 14.62
N PRO A 4 25.48 -24.39 13.37
CA PRO A 4 25.53 -22.96 13.12
C PRO A 4 24.20 -22.37 13.58
N TYR A 5 24.28 -21.36 14.45
CA TYR A 5 23.12 -20.59 14.92
C TYR A 5 22.43 -20.02 13.69
N SER A 6 21.34 -20.66 13.26
CA SER A 6 20.54 -20.17 12.15
C SER A 6 19.98 -18.81 12.56
N ALA A 7 20.49 -17.74 11.96
CA ALA A 7 20.00 -16.40 12.20
C ALA A 7 18.47 -16.41 11.99
N LYS A 8 17.72 -16.03 13.01
CA LYS A 8 16.24 -16.00 12.94
C LYS A 8 15.85 -15.04 11.85
N LYS A 9 15.17 -15.52 10.82
CA LYS A 9 14.60 -14.67 9.77
C LYS A 9 13.37 -13.96 10.33
N VAL A 10 13.34 -12.64 10.19
CA VAL A 10 12.22 -11.80 10.60
C VAL A 10 11.37 -11.51 9.39
N ALA A 11 10.06 -11.70 9.49
CA ALA A 11 9.11 -11.34 8.46
C ALA A 11 8.34 -10.06 8.88
N LEU A 12 8.15 -9.15 7.92
CA LEU A 12 7.32 -7.96 8.08
C LEU A 12 5.97 -8.20 7.43
N VAL A 13 4.88 -8.00 8.18
CA VAL A 13 3.51 -8.12 7.67
C VAL A 13 2.82 -6.77 7.83
N LEU A 14 2.40 -6.17 6.72
CA LEU A 14 1.77 -4.86 6.65
C LEU A 14 0.28 -5.01 6.30
N SER A 15 -0.58 -4.71 7.26
CA SER A 15 -2.03 -4.81 7.07
C SER A 15 -2.58 -3.69 6.19
N GLY A 16 -3.69 -3.94 5.52
CA GLY A 16 -4.49 -2.91 4.86
C GLY A 16 -5.11 -1.93 5.85
N GLY A 17 -5.55 -0.79 5.38
CA GLY A 17 -6.20 0.22 6.23
C GLY A 17 -6.33 1.60 5.58
N GLY A 18 -6.18 1.72 4.27
CA GLY A 18 -6.23 2.99 3.55
C GLY A 18 -5.18 3.97 4.10
N ALA A 19 -5.58 5.19 4.44
CA ALA A 19 -4.70 6.23 4.96
C ALA A 19 -3.96 5.84 6.25
N ARG A 20 -4.44 4.86 7.01
CA ARG A 20 -3.74 4.37 8.22
C ARG A 20 -2.40 3.69 7.90
N ALA A 21 -2.16 3.31 6.64
CA ALA A 21 -0.87 2.76 6.24
C ALA A 21 0.28 3.78 6.35
N ALA A 22 -0.01 5.09 6.38
CA ALA A 22 0.96 6.12 6.70
C ALA A 22 1.57 5.95 8.12
N TYR A 23 0.77 5.46 9.08
CA TYR A 23 1.29 5.13 10.42
C TYR A 23 2.35 4.04 10.39
N GLN A 24 2.18 3.04 9.51
CA GLN A 24 3.19 1.98 9.33
C GLN A 24 4.53 2.55 8.89
N VAL A 25 4.52 3.56 8.02
CA VAL A 25 5.74 4.24 7.57
C VAL A 25 6.44 4.94 8.74
N GLY A 26 5.69 5.59 9.64
CA GLY A 26 6.25 6.18 10.86
C GLY A 26 6.91 5.14 11.78
N VAL A 27 6.30 3.96 11.93
CA VAL A 27 6.89 2.85 12.70
C VAL A 27 8.17 2.33 12.03
N LEU A 28 8.14 2.15 10.71
CA LEU A 28 9.31 1.71 9.94
C LEU A 28 10.46 2.72 9.99
N LYS A 29 10.14 4.02 10.02
CA LYS A 29 11.11 5.10 10.23
C LYS A 29 11.81 4.94 11.58
N ALA A 30 11.04 4.78 12.66
CA ALA A 30 11.62 4.57 13.99
C ALA A 30 12.49 3.30 14.05
N ILE A 31 12.06 2.20 13.41
CA ILE A 31 12.88 0.98 13.31
C ILE A 31 14.18 1.24 12.56
N SER A 32 14.11 1.97 11.44
CA SER A 32 15.29 2.32 10.65
C SER A 32 16.28 3.18 11.45
N GLU A 33 15.79 4.17 12.20
CA GLU A 33 16.59 5.07 13.03
C GLU A 33 17.23 4.34 14.22
N LEU A 34 16.56 3.35 14.79
CA LEU A 34 17.05 2.54 15.91
C LEU A 34 17.99 1.41 15.45
N SER A 35 18.04 1.11 14.15
CA SER A 35 18.90 0.05 13.65
C SER A 35 20.35 0.50 13.59
N TYR A 36 21.28 -0.42 13.93
CA TYR A 36 22.72 -0.15 13.88
C TYR A 36 23.26 0.12 12.46
N SER A 37 22.46 -0.21 11.43
CA SER A 37 22.83 0.02 10.03
C SER A 37 21.61 0.48 9.26
N HIS A 38 21.64 1.72 8.77
CA HIS A 38 20.56 2.28 7.93
C HIS A 38 20.34 1.51 6.63
N CYS A 39 21.37 0.85 6.12
CA CYS A 39 21.35 0.09 4.87
C CYS A 39 21.34 -1.42 5.09
N ALA A 40 20.84 -1.91 6.23
CA ALA A 40 20.64 -3.33 6.43
C ALA A 40 19.23 -3.76 5.96
N ASN A 41 19.16 -4.89 5.27
CA ASN A 41 17.88 -5.55 5.03
C ASN A 41 17.45 -6.30 6.29
N LEU A 42 16.65 -5.63 7.11
CA LEU A 42 16.13 -6.20 8.37
C LEU A 42 15.03 -7.23 8.13
N PHE A 43 14.34 -7.15 7.00
CA PHE A 43 13.14 -7.92 6.69
C PHE A 43 13.31 -8.68 5.37
N PRO A 44 13.92 -9.86 5.39
CA PRO A 44 14.08 -10.68 4.18
C PRO A 44 12.75 -11.20 3.62
N ILE A 45 11.67 -11.12 4.41
CA ILE A 45 10.32 -11.52 4.01
C ILE A 45 9.41 -10.34 4.32
N ILE A 46 8.74 -9.81 3.28
CA ILE A 46 7.81 -8.70 3.39
C ILE A 46 6.48 -9.12 2.76
N CYS A 47 5.39 -8.98 3.51
CA CYS A 47 4.03 -9.25 3.05
C CYS A 47 3.17 -8.02 3.31
N GLY A 48 2.25 -7.72 2.41
CA GLY A 48 1.32 -6.60 2.57
C GLY A 48 0.00 -6.81 1.85
N THR A 49 -1.07 -6.21 2.38
CA THR A 49 -2.39 -6.21 1.77
C THR A 49 -2.92 -4.78 1.59
N SER A 50 -3.63 -4.48 0.49
CA SER A 50 -4.20 -3.16 0.20
C SER A 50 -3.11 -2.07 0.31
N ALA A 51 -3.35 -0.99 1.05
CA ALA A 51 -2.36 0.08 1.27
C ALA A 51 -1.06 -0.41 1.94
N GLY A 52 -1.13 -1.47 2.78
CA GLY A 52 0.06 -2.15 3.29
C GLY A 52 0.84 -2.88 2.19
N GLY A 53 0.17 -3.32 1.12
CA GLY A 53 0.81 -3.87 -0.07
C GLY A 53 1.62 -2.83 -0.85
N LEU A 54 1.15 -1.58 -0.91
CA LEU A 54 1.91 -0.47 -1.50
C LEU A 54 3.19 -0.20 -0.69
N ASN A 55 3.08 -0.15 0.64
CA ASN A 55 4.25 -0.02 1.51
C ASN A 55 5.23 -1.19 1.33
N ALA A 56 4.71 -2.42 1.25
CA ALA A 56 5.54 -3.61 1.03
C ALA A 56 6.30 -3.55 -0.31
N ALA A 57 5.62 -3.13 -1.37
CA ALA A 57 6.24 -2.94 -2.69
C ALA A 57 7.32 -1.85 -2.66
N GLY A 58 7.03 -0.68 -2.06
CA GLY A 58 8.00 0.40 -1.91
C GLY A 58 9.26 -0.03 -1.13
N LEU A 59 9.08 -0.81 -0.06
CA LEU A 59 10.22 -1.39 0.68
C LEU A 59 11.01 -2.39 -0.17
N ALA A 60 10.33 -3.21 -0.98
CA ALA A 60 10.97 -4.21 -1.81
C ALA A 60 11.77 -3.59 -2.96
N CYS A 61 11.33 -2.46 -3.52
CA CYS A 61 12.04 -1.74 -4.58
C CYS A 61 13.43 -1.23 -4.13
N ARG A 62 13.65 -1.03 -2.83
CA ARG A 62 14.93 -0.62 -2.23
C ARG A 62 15.30 -1.52 -1.05
N ALA A 63 15.22 -2.84 -1.30
CA ALA A 63 15.45 -3.84 -0.26
C ALA A 63 16.89 -3.84 0.29
N ASP A 64 17.82 -3.21 -0.39
CA ASP A 64 19.23 -3.04 -0.02
C ASP A 64 19.44 -1.98 1.07
N CYS A 65 18.53 -0.98 1.17
CA CYS A 65 18.65 0.10 2.16
C CYS A 65 17.30 0.48 2.76
N LEU A 66 17.01 0.00 3.95
CA LEU A 66 15.74 0.28 4.66
C LEU A 66 15.52 1.78 4.85
N GLY A 67 16.55 2.53 5.22
CA GLY A 67 16.45 3.98 5.45
C GLY A 67 16.01 4.75 4.21
N GLU A 68 16.56 4.42 3.04
CA GLU A 68 16.16 5.04 1.78
C GLU A 68 14.73 4.66 1.37
N ALA A 69 14.39 3.37 1.51
CA ALA A 69 13.04 2.89 1.22
C ALA A 69 11.98 3.62 2.07
N VAL A 70 12.24 3.76 3.36
CA VAL A 70 11.35 4.44 4.30
C VAL A 70 11.25 5.94 4.00
N SER A 71 12.36 6.59 3.68
CA SER A 71 12.38 8.01 3.31
C SER A 71 11.55 8.28 2.05
N GLN A 72 11.62 7.40 1.07
CA GLN A 72 10.80 7.50 -0.14
C GLN A 72 9.31 7.28 0.17
N LEU A 73 8.97 6.30 0.99
CA LEU A 73 7.59 6.08 1.43
C LEU A 73 7.05 7.28 2.23
N GLU A 74 7.87 7.88 3.11
CA GLU A 74 7.49 9.09 3.85
C GLU A 74 7.19 10.25 2.89
N PHE A 75 8.02 10.44 1.88
CA PHE A 75 7.77 11.44 0.84
C PHE A 75 6.46 11.20 0.11
N VAL A 76 6.21 9.96 -0.33
CA VAL A 76 4.96 9.59 -1.01
C VAL A 76 3.76 9.88 -0.12
N TRP A 77 3.74 9.38 1.12
CA TRP A 77 2.61 9.55 2.04
C TRP A 77 2.39 11.00 2.47
N SER A 78 3.45 11.80 2.60
CA SER A 78 3.37 13.23 2.93
C SER A 78 2.75 14.06 1.80
N ASN A 79 2.92 13.64 0.56
CA ASN A 79 2.38 14.31 -0.61
C ASN A 79 1.08 13.69 -1.14
N PHE A 80 0.60 12.65 -0.49
CA PHE A 80 -0.55 11.88 -0.93
C PHE A 80 -1.87 12.62 -0.66
N LYS A 81 -2.61 12.92 -1.71
CA LYS A 81 -3.93 13.58 -1.61
C LYS A 81 -5.03 12.59 -1.96
N THR A 82 -6.15 12.65 -1.24
CA THR A 82 -7.32 11.78 -1.46
C THR A 82 -7.80 11.82 -2.93
N SER A 83 -7.71 12.99 -3.58
CA SER A 83 -8.07 13.17 -4.99
C SER A 83 -7.16 12.41 -5.97
N GLN A 84 -5.97 12.00 -5.54
CA GLN A 84 -5.04 11.19 -6.35
C GLN A 84 -5.38 9.69 -6.30
N VAL A 85 -6.20 9.27 -5.33
CA VAL A 85 -6.61 7.86 -5.16
C VAL A 85 -7.97 7.60 -5.73
N TYR A 86 -8.91 8.49 -5.44
CA TYR A 86 -10.31 8.35 -5.85
C TYR A 86 -10.81 9.64 -6.47
N ARG A 87 -11.70 9.50 -7.43
CA ARG A 87 -12.50 10.65 -7.88
C ARG A 87 -13.40 11.07 -6.72
N THR A 88 -13.21 12.30 -6.26
CA THR A 88 -13.99 12.91 -5.17
C THR A 88 -15.06 13.88 -5.68
N ASP A 89 -15.20 14.03 -7.00
CA ASP A 89 -16.24 14.81 -7.60
C ASP A 89 -17.62 14.17 -7.34
N TRP A 90 -18.57 14.97 -6.86
CA TRP A 90 -19.91 14.52 -6.50
C TRP A 90 -20.62 13.77 -7.63
N ALA A 91 -20.46 14.23 -8.87
CA ALA A 91 -21.04 13.60 -10.05
C ALA A 91 -20.46 12.18 -10.28
N GLY A 92 -19.16 12.00 -10.13
CA GLY A 92 -18.48 10.70 -10.27
C GLY A 92 -18.91 9.71 -9.18
N VAL A 93 -18.98 10.18 -7.92
CA VAL A 93 -19.44 9.35 -6.79
C VAL A 93 -20.89 8.92 -6.99
N LEU A 94 -21.79 9.85 -7.41
CA LEU A 94 -23.18 9.54 -7.66
C LEU A 94 -23.36 8.55 -8.82
N HIS A 95 -22.59 8.71 -9.90
CA HIS A 95 -22.59 7.78 -11.03
C HIS A 95 -22.15 6.38 -10.63
N CYS A 96 -21.05 6.26 -9.89
CA CYS A 96 -20.56 4.96 -9.39
C CYS A 96 -21.56 4.31 -8.44
N ALA A 97 -22.16 5.08 -7.53
CA ALA A 97 -23.18 4.60 -6.61
C ALA A 97 -24.45 4.12 -7.35
N ALA A 98 -24.93 4.89 -8.32
CA ALA A 98 -26.09 4.52 -9.13
C ALA A 98 -25.83 3.23 -9.94
N ARG A 99 -24.65 3.13 -10.56
CA ARG A 99 -24.22 1.94 -11.30
C ARG A 99 -24.10 0.72 -10.40
N PHE A 100 -23.58 0.88 -9.19
CA PHE A 100 -23.47 -0.18 -8.20
C PHE A 100 -24.85 -0.68 -7.76
N LEU A 101 -25.74 0.25 -7.40
CA LEU A 101 -27.12 -0.08 -7.00
C LEU A 101 -27.89 -0.76 -8.13
N TRP A 102 -27.75 -0.26 -9.36
CA TRP A 102 -28.35 -0.87 -10.55
C TRP A 102 -27.90 -2.31 -10.74
N THR A 103 -26.60 -2.57 -10.59
CA THR A 103 -26.05 -3.93 -10.77
C THR A 103 -26.43 -4.84 -9.60
N MET A 104 -26.56 -4.33 -8.37
CA MET A 104 -27.13 -5.10 -7.26
C MET A 104 -28.60 -5.49 -7.49
N ALA A 105 -29.38 -4.57 -8.04
CA ALA A 105 -30.82 -4.81 -8.29
C ALA A 105 -31.06 -5.74 -9.50
N PHE A 106 -30.27 -5.58 -10.56
CA PHE A 106 -30.48 -6.24 -11.86
C PHE A 106 -29.33 -7.14 -12.32
N GLY A 107 -28.24 -7.23 -11.56
CA GLY A 107 -27.00 -7.92 -11.96
C GLY A 107 -27.15 -9.43 -12.18
N ARG A 108 -28.29 -10.00 -11.81
CA ARG A 108 -28.61 -11.41 -12.11
C ARG A 108 -29.00 -11.62 -13.60
N LEU A 109 -29.35 -10.54 -14.29
CA LEU A 109 -29.73 -10.56 -15.72
C LEU A 109 -28.60 -10.13 -16.66
N HIS A 110 -27.57 -9.41 -16.15
CA HIS A 110 -26.45 -8.92 -16.96
C HIS A 110 -25.13 -9.51 -16.45
N LYS A 111 -24.30 -9.93 -17.38
CA LYS A 111 -23.00 -10.61 -17.15
C LYS A 111 -21.92 -9.66 -16.58
N ASP A 112 -22.20 -8.35 -16.55
CA ASP A 112 -21.28 -7.34 -16.07
C ASP A 112 -21.37 -7.15 -14.56
N ARG A 113 -20.41 -7.68 -13.83
CA ARG A 113 -20.30 -7.48 -12.37
C ARG A 113 -19.62 -6.14 -12.09
N PRO A 114 -20.17 -5.27 -11.22
CA PRO A 114 -19.45 -4.08 -10.81
C PRO A 114 -18.24 -4.52 -9.99
N VAL A 115 -17.06 -4.09 -10.42
CA VAL A 115 -15.80 -4.48 -9.79
C VAL A 115 -15.49 -3.57 -8.60
N SER A 116 -16.02 -2.34 -8.59
CA SER A 116 -15.72 -1.36 -7.54
C SER A 116 -16.85 -0.35 -7.35
N LEU A 117 -17.06 0.09 -6.10
CA LEU A 117 -17.96 1.19 -5.74
C LEU A 117 -17.32 2.56 -6.02
N LEU A 118 -15.99 2.64 -5.99
CA LEU A 118 -15.23 3.87 -6.18
C LEU A 118 -14.37 3.77 -7.43
N ASP A 119 -14.30 4.87 -8.18
CA ASP A 119 -13.39 5.00 -9.32
C ASP A 119 -11.98 5.31 -8.80
N ASN A 120 -11.06 4.36 -8.97
CA ASN A 120 -9.67 4.45 -8.57
C ASN A 120 -8.72 4.72 -9.75
N SER A 121 -9.24 5.16 -10.90
CA SER A 121 -8.42 5.52 -12.06
C SER A 121 -7.29 6.51 -11.71
N PRO A 122 -7.49 7.52 -10.82
CA PRO A 122 -6.39 8.41 -10.43
C PRO A 122 -5.21 7.69 -9.80
N LEU A 123 -5.47 6.63 -9.01
CA LEU A 123 -4.41 5.83 -8.39
C LEU A 123 -3.57 5.09 -9.44
N TYR A 124 -4.20 4.57 -10.50
CA TYR A 124 -3.50 3.92 -11.59
C TYR A 124 -2.48 4.88 -12.25
N PHE A 125 -2.91 6.11 -12.57
CA PHE A 125 -2.03 7.13 -13.15
C PHE A 125 -0.93 7.60 -12.20
N LEU A 126 -1.19 7.60 -10.89
CA LEU A 126 -0.17 7.92 -9.89
C LEU A 126 0.94 6.87 -9.87
N LEU A 127 0.56 5.58 -9.85
CA LEU A 127 1.51 4.47 -9.79
C LEU A 127 2.34 4.30 -11.07
N GLU A 128 1.84 4.78 -12.20
CA GLU A 128 2.54 4.73 -13.50
C GLU A 128 3.63 5.83 -13.63
N ARG A 129 3.58 6.87 -12.79
CA ARG A 129 4.50 8.03 -12.84
C ARG A 129 5.71 7.90 -11.91
N GLU A 130 5.66 7.00 -10.92
CA GLU A 130 6.73 6.75 -9.94
C GLU A 130 7.60 5.53 -10.34
#